data_37bdb56d17716e8524abf4454e70957a
#
_entry.id   37bdb56d17716e8524abf4454e70957a
#
_cell.length_a   1.000
_cell.length_b   1.000
_cell.length_c   1.000
_cell.angle_alpha   90.00
_cell.angle_beta   90.00
_cell.angle_gamma   90.00
#
_symmetry.space_group_name_H-M   'P 1'
#
loop_
_entity.id
_entity.type
_entity.pdbx_description
1 polymer ?
#
loop_
_entity_poly.entity_id
_entity_poly.type
_entity_poly.pdbx_seq_one_letter_code
_entity_poly.pdbx_strand_id
1 'polypeptide(L)'
;TFEFYHAVDTGRARTNNEDSVAVDEANALAVLADGMGGYNAGEVASSMATSFIKTELGRWLAEAASRASDVEVRRAMDICVDNANRAIFNAANANPQYAGMGTTLVVAVFRDNQLRLGHVGDSRGYRWRAGTLAQITRDHSLLQEQIDAGLITPEQAAFSANKNLVTRAVGVEDTVLLETHLHEVQPGDVYLLC
;
A
#
# COMPACT_ATOMS: atom_id res chain seq x y z
N THR A 1 -16.45 0.07 16.36
CA THR A 1 -15.14 0.59 16.80
C THR A 1 -14.05 -0.25 16.15
N PHE A 2 -13.03 0.39 15.61
CA PHE A 2 -11.82 -0.25 15.10
C PHE A 2 -10.67 0.01 16.07
N GLU A 3 -9.79 -0.98 16.21
CA GLU A 3 -8.55 -0.87 16.98
C GLU A 3 -7.40 -1.06 16.01
N PHE A 4 -6.35 -0.23 16.12
CA PHE A 4 -5.19 -0.26 15.24
C PHE A 4 -3.93 -0.56 16.04
N TYR A 5 -3.12 -1.45 15.51
CA TYR A 5 -1.79 -1.77 16.02
C TYR A 5 -0.80 -1.72 14.88
N HIS A 6 0.37 -1.17 15.10
CA HIS A 6 1.43 -1.13 14.09
C HIS A 6 2.79 -1.34 14.72
N ALA A 7 3.68 -1.95 13.97
CA ALA A 7 5.08 -2.13 14.33
C ALA A 7 5.93 -2.10 13.07
N VAL A 8 7.15 -1.60 13.19
CA VAL A 8 8.17 -1.59 12.14
C VAL A 8 9.46 -2.09 12.76
N ASP A 9 10.14 -3.01 12.09
CA ASP A 9 11.39 -3.60 12.57
C ASP A 9 12.33 -3.85 11.38
N THR A 10 13.58 -3.42 11.50
CA THR A 10 14.60 -3.58 10.44
C THR A 10 14.95 -5.04 10.15
N GLY A 11 14.62 -5.94 11.07
CA GLY A 11 15.00 -7.34 10.98
C GLY A 11 16.47 -7.59 11.28
N ARG A 12 16.97 -8.78 10.93
CA ARG A 12 18.33 -9.23 11.28
C ARG A 12 19.32 -9.17 10.13
N ALA A 13 18.87 -8.90 8.92
CA ALA A 13 19.69 -9.00 7.72
C ALA A 13 20.05 -7.64 7.10
N ARG A 14 19.22 -6.62 7.32
CA ARG A 14 19.42 -5.27 6.78
C ARG A 14 19.92 -4.31 7.86
N THR A 15 20.58 -3.24 7.44
CA THR A 15 21.03 -2.15 8.32
C THR A 15 20.00 -1.02 8.40
N ASN A 16 19.19 -0.83 7.36
CA ASN A 16 18.18 0.21 7.26
C ASN A 16 16.80 -0.41 7.08
N ASN A 17 15.79 0.28 7.57
CA ASN A 17 14.39 -0.07 7.35
C ASN A 17 13.81 0.87 6.30
N GLU A 18 13.37 0.32 5.20
CA GLU A 18 12.74 1.07 4.09
C GLU A 18 11.22 1.02 4.15
N ASP A 19 10.66 0.31 5.15
CA ASP A 19 9.22 0.27 5.39
C ASP A 19 8.74 1.48 6.16
N SER A 20 7.53 1.91 5.86
CA SER A 20 6.84 2.98 6.57
C SER A 20 5.37 2.65 6.81
N VAL A 21 4.89 2.96 8.00
CA VAL A 21 3.49 2.76 8.39
C VAL A 21 2.94 4.07 8.98
N ALA A 22 1.72 4.41 8.62
CA ALA A 22 1.01 5.52 9.21
C ALA A 22 -0.44 5.12 9.52
N VAL A 23 -0.94 5.52 10.69
CA VAL A 23 -2.32 5.26 11.13
C VAL A 23 -2.96 6.58 11.52
N ASP A 24 -4.21 6.76 11.12
CA ASP A 24 -5.09 7.82 11.58
C ASP A 24 -6.35 7.15 12.16
N GLU A 25 -6.32 6.88 13.45
CA GLU A 25 -7.40 6.18 14.16
C GLU A 25 -8.70 6.97 14.12
N ALA A 26 -8.63 8.31 14.19
CA ALA A 26 -9.81 9.17 14.18
C ALA A 26 -10.62 9.05 12.87
N ASN A 27 -9.93 8.84 11.76
CA ASN A 27 -10.52 8.67 10.44
C ASN A 27 -10.53 7.22 9.95
N ALA A 28 -10.14 6.28 10.82
CA ALA A 28 -10.04 4.85 10.53
C ALA A 28 -9.26 4.54 9.24
N LEU A 29 -8.09 5.18 9.10
CA LEU A 29 -7.18 5.08 7.96
C LEU A 29 -5.87 4.42 8.39
N ALA A 30 -5.43 3.42 7.64
CA ALA A 30 -4.11 2.83 7.76
C ALA A 30 -3.39 2.83 6.41
N VAL A 31 -2.09 3.11 6.43
CA VAL A 31 -1.23 3.17 5.24
C VAL A 31 0.06 2.42 5.53
N LEU A 32 0.47 1.56 4.61
CA LEU A 32 1.73 0.85 4.65
C LEU A 32 2.45 1.02 3.30
N ALA A 33 3.75 1.19 3.34
CA ALA A 33 4.61 1.32 2.19
C ALA A 33 5.96 0.64 2.43
N ASP A 34 6.41 -0.18 1.47
CA ASP A 34 7.73 -0.82 1.43
C ASP A 34 8.55 -0.10 0.35
N GLY A 35 9.58 0.61 0.78
CA GLY A 35 10.40 1.45 -0.08
C GLY A 35 11.46 0.66 -0.84
N MET A 36 11.76 1.11 -2.04
CA MET A 36 12.81 0.56 -2.88
C MET A 36 13.69 1.67 -3.45
N GLY A 37 15.01 1.41 -3.50
CA GLY A 37 15.98 2.36 -4.04
C GLY A 37 17.40 2.12 -3.53
N GLY A 38 18.37 2.86 -4.08
CA GLY A 38 19.74 2.82 -3.59
C GLY A 38 19.95 3.67 -2.33
N TYR A 39 20.91 3.32 -1.48
CA TYR A 39 21.17 3.98 -0.19
C TYR A 39 19.90 4.06 0.68
N ASN A 40 19.46 5.29 1.04
CA ASN A 40 18.27 5.55 1.84
C ASN A 40 17.08 6.01 0.97
N ALA A 41 17.15 5.85 -0.33
CA ALA A 41 16.13 6.38 -1.24
C ALA A 41 14.77 5.68 -1.06
N GLY A 42 14.78 4.37 -0.76
CA GLY A 42 13.55 3.62 -0.44
C GLY A 42 12.87 4.12 0.83
N GLU A 43 13.63 4.39 1.89
CA GLU A 43 13.12 4.98 3.14
C GLU A 43 12.47 6.35 2.89
N VAL A 44 13.08 7.19 2.04
CA VAL A 44 12.52 8.49 1.67
C VAL A 44 11.20 8.31 0.91
N ALA A 45 11.15 7.41 -0.07
CA ALA A 45 9.95 7.17 -0.86
C ALA A 45 8.78 6.64 -0.02
N SER A 46 9.00 5.64 0.82
CA SER A 46 7.96 5.06 1.69
C SER A 46 7.46 6.06 2.73
N SER A 47 8.37 6.83 3.34
CA SER A 47 8.02 7.89 4.30
C SER A 47 7.22 9.02 3.65
N MET A 48 7.62 9.46 2.46
CA MET A 48 6.85 10.45 1.69
C MET A 48 5.43 9.94 1.37
N ALA A 49 5.30 8.69 0.92
CA ALA A 49 4.01 8.11 0.57
C ALA A 49 3.07 8.04 1.80
N THR A 50 3.52 7.44 2.90
CA THR A 50 2.68 7.26 4.09
C THR A 50 2.30 8.59 4.73
N SER A 51 3.24 9.53 4.84
CA SER A 51 2.99 10.87 5.40
C SER A 51 2.03 11.67 4.55
N PHE A 52 2.22 11.66 3.23
CA PHE A 52 1.36 12.39 2.30
C PHE A 52 -0.07 11.85 2.34
N ILE A 53 -0.25 10.55 2.20
CA ILE A 53 -1.57 9.91 2.21
C ILE A 53 -2.27 10.12 3.57
N LYS A 54 -1.59 9.91 4.69
CA LYS A 54 -2.16 10.17 6.02
C LYS A 54 -2.64 11.62 6.14
N THR A 55 -1.83 12.58 5.71
CA THR A 55 -2.16 14.00 5.85
C THR A 55 -3.31 14.41 4.94
N GLU A 56 -3.21 14.13 3.65
CA GLU A 56 -4.18 14.64 2.67
C GLU A 56 -5.49 13.83 2.68
N LEU A 57 -5.40 12.51 2.68
CA LEU A 57 -6.59 11.66 2.73
C LEU A 57 -7.25 11.72 4.11
N GLY A 58 -6.47 11.75 5.20
CA GLY A 58 -7.00 11.90 6.56
C GLY A 58 -7.77 13.21 6.72
N ARG A 59 -7.21 14.33 6.24
CA ARG A 59 -7.90 15.62 6.23
C ARG A 59 -9.21 15.57 5.44
N TRP A 60 -9.18 15.02 4.23
CA TRP A 60 -10.37 14.88 3.40
C TRP A 60 -11.43 14.01 4.08
N LEU A 61 -11.04 12.88 4.68
CA LEU A 61 -11.95 11.98 5.42
C LEU A 61 -12.59 12.70 6.62
N ALA A 62 -11.83 13.52 7.35
CA ALA A 62 -12.34 14.30 8.46
C ALA A 62 -13.37 15.35 8.02
N GLU A 63 -13.12 16.04 6.90
CA GLU A 63 -14.01 17.05 6.33
C GLU A 63 -15.27 16.45 5.68
N ALA A 64 -15.10 15.36 4.93
CA ALA A 64 -16.19 14.66 4.26
C ALA A 64 -17.10 13.91 5.25
N ALA A 65 -16.54 13.50 6.39
CA ALA A 65 -17.20 12.78 7.46
C ALA A 65 -18.07 11.60 6.93
N SER A 66 -19.24 11.39 7.55
CA SER A 66 -20.19 10.33 7.17
C SER A 66 -20.97 10.61 5.88
N ARG A 67 -20.80 11.77 5.25
CA ARG A 67 -21.60 12.18 4.07
C ARG A 67 -21.06 11.66 2.75
N ALA A 68 -19.77 11.35 2.67
CA ALA A 68 -19.18 10.90 1.42
C ALA A 68 -19.64 9.49 1.07
N SER A 69 -20.02 9.30 -0.19
CA SER A 69 -20.29 7.98 -0.77
C SER A 69 -19.01 7.19 -0.96
N ASP A 70 -19.13 5.88 -1.13
CA ASP A 70 -17.98 5.02 -1.43
C ASP A 70 -17.25 5.43 -2.72
N VAL A 71 -17.97 5.90 -3.74
CA VAL A 71 -17.39 6.43 -4.99
C VAL A 71 -16.52 7.66 -4.72
N GLU A 72 -16.96 8.54 -3.83
CA GLU A 72 -16.19 9.74 -3.46
C GLU A 72 -14.94 9.38 -2.64
N VAL A 73 -15.04 8.40 -1.74
CA VAL A 73 -13.87 7.85 -1.02
C VAL A 73 -12.86 7.28 -1.99
N ARG A 74 -13.30 6.44 -2.92
CA ARG A 74 -12.44 5.89 -3.97
C ARG A 74 -11.74 6.99 -4.76
N ARG A 75 -12.49 8.00 -5.21
CA ARG A 75 -11.93 9.12 -5.96
C ARG A 75 -10.92 9.92 -5.15
N ALA A 76 -11.18 10.15 -3.87
CA ALA A 76 -10.24 10.81 -2.98
C ALA A 76 -8.94 10.00 -2.82
N MET A 77 -9.04 8.67 -2.68
CA MET A 77 -7.88 7.79 -2.65
C MET A 77 -7.07 7.87 -3.95
N ASP A 78 -7.73 7.78 -5.11
CA ASP A 78 -7.07 7.88 -6.42
C ASP A 78 -6.30 9.21 -6.55
N ILE A 79 -6.93 10.33 -6.20
CA ILE A 79 -6.30 11.67 -6.26
C ILE A 79 -5.12 11.78 -5.30
N CYS A 80 -5.27 11.33 -4.06
CA CYS A 80 -4.19 11.40 -3.07
C CYS A 80 -2.99 10.55 -3.49
N VAL A 81 -3.23 9.36 -4.03
CA VAL A 81 -2.15 8.47 -4.50
C VAL A 81 -1.46 9.04 -5.73
N ASP A 82 -2.19 9.59 -6.68
CA ASP A 82 -1.60 10.26 -7.86
C ASP A 82 -0.73 11.47 -7.45
N ASN A 83 -1.19 12.27 -6.50
CA ASN A 83 -0.42 13.40 -5.99
C ASN A 83 0.84 12.94 -5.21
N ALA A 84 0.74 11.89 -4.38
CA ALA A 84 1.90 11.29 -3.71
C ALA A 84 2.90 10.75 -4.72
N ASN A 85 2.42 10.06 -5.77
CA ASN A 85 3.24 9.56 -6.87
C ASN A 85 4.04 10.68 -7.53
N ARG A 86 3.38 11.76 -7.90
CA ARG A 86 4.04 12.93 -8.52
C ARG A 86 5.09 13.56 -7.60
N ALA A 87 4.79 13.67 -6.31
CA ALA A 87 5.73 14.24 -5.34
C ALA A 87 7.00 13.39 -5.25
N ILE A 88 6.88 12.07 -5.17
CA ILE A 88 8.01 11.14 -5.12
C ILE A 88 8.77 11.14 -6.44
N PHE A 89 8.07 11.04 -7.57
CA PHE A 89 8.66 11.07 -8.91
C PHE A 89 9.46 12.35 -9.16
N ASN A 90 8.90 13.50 -8.80
CA ASN A 90 9.59 14.78 -8.94
C ASN A 90 10.82 14.88 -8.02
N ALA A 91 10.73 14.41 -6.78
CA ALA A 91 11.87 14.37 -5.87
C ALA A 91 13.00 13.46 -6.38
N ALA A 92 12.66 12.29 -6.94
CA ALA A 92 13.60 11.37 -7.55
C ALA A 92 14.33 11.99 -8.75
N ASN A 93 13.61 12.75 -9.57
CA ASN A 93 14.18 13.42 -10.74
C ASN A 93 15.01 14.68 -10.39
N ALA A 94 14.66 15.36 -9.30
CA ALA A 94 15.35 16.57 -8.86
C ALA A 94 16.67 16.30 -8.10
N ASN A 95 16.82 15.11 -7.51
CA ASN A 95 17.98 14.76 -6.70
C ASN A 95 18.59 13.44 -7.17
N PRO A 96 19.85 13.46 -7.69
CA PRO A 96 20.53 12.24 -8.12
C PRO A 96 20.65 11.14 -7.07
N GLN A 97 20.66 11.51 -5.76
CA GLN A 97 20.70 10.53 -4.66
C GLN A 97 19.41 9.73 -4.54
N TYR A 98 18.30 10.25 -5.07
CA TYR A 98 16.99 9.61 -5.03
C TYR A 98 16.57 9.00 -6.39
N ALA A 99 17.51 8.99 -7.36
CA ALA A 99 17.23 8.47 -8.69
C ALA A 99 16.70 7.03 -8.63
N GLY A 100 15.53 6.80 -9.23
CA GLY A 100 14.89 5.50 -9.28
C GLY A 100 14.26 5.03 -7.98
N MET A 101 14.11 5.90 -6.96
CA MET A 101 13.36 5.54 -5.77
C MET A 101 11.88 5.32 -6.09
N GLY A 102 11.27 4.41 -5.35
CA GLY A 102 9.85 4.13 -5.40
C GLY A 102 9.40 3.41 -4.15
N THR A 103 8.15 3.11 -4.07
CA THR A 103 7.59 2.36 -2.94
C THR A 103 6.34 1.59 -3.35
N THR A 104 6.09 0.47 -2.69
CA THR A 104 4.77 -0.14 -2.67
C THR A 104 3.81 0.74 -1.88
N LEU A 105 2.54 0.46 -1.94
CA LEU A 105 1.53 1.15 -1.14
C LEU A 105 0.36 0.23 -0.86
N VAL A 106 -0.10 0.20 0.38
CA VAL A 106 -1.41 -0.35 0.78
C VAL A 106 -2.12 0.71 1.61
N VAL A 107 -3.34 1.07 1.21
CA VAL A 107 -4.20 2.06 1.88
C VAL A 107 -5.51 1.40 2.28
N ALA A 108 -5.85 1.43 3.56
CA ALA A 108 -7.07 0.88 4.10
C ALA A 108 -7.92 1.98 4.74
N VAL A 109 -9.15 2.17 4.25
CA VAL A 109 -10.14 3.10 4.81
C VAL A 109 -11.34 2.30 5.26
N PHE A 110 -11.63 2.34 6.57
CA PHE A 110 -12.77 1.65 7.18
C PHE A 110 -13.90 2.63 7.42
N ARG A 111 -15.09 2.32 6.87
CA ARG A 111 -16.33 3.11 7.05
C ARG A 111 -17.57 2.23 6.93
N ASP A 112 -18.59 2.53 7.68
CA ASP A 112 -19.94 1.97 7.51
C ASP A 112 -19.96 0.44 7.32
N ASN A 113 -19.17 -0.29 8.14
CA ASN A 113 -18.96 -1.74 8.02
C ASN A 113 -18.35 -2.17 6.67
N GLN A 114 -17.61 -1.30 6.03
CA GLN A 114 -16.88 -1.58 4.79
C GLN A 114 -15.40 -1.20 4.94
N LEU A 115 -14.56 -1.93 4.23
CA LEU A 115 -13.16 -1.61 3.99
C LEU A 115 -12.98 -1.28 2.50
N ARG A 116 -12.61 -0.04 2.20
CA ARG A 116 -12.03 0.30 0.91
C ARG A 116 -10.53 0.09 1.00
N LEU A 117 -10.03 -0.91 0.30
CA LEU A 117 -8.61 -1.26 0.24
C LEU A 117 -8.05 -0.88 -1.12
N GLY A 118 -6.98 -0.07 -1.13
CA GLY A 118 -6.23 0.27 -2.32
C GLY A 118 -4.80 -0.21 -2.21
N HIS A 119 -4.19 -0.65 -3.32
CA HIS A 119 -2.78 -1.03 -3.31
C HIS A 119 -2.07 -0.80 -4.64
N VAL A 120 -0.75 -0.67 -4.55
CA VAL A 120 0.22 -0.66 -5.65
C VAL A 120 1.44 -1.47 -5.20
N GLY A 121 1.84 -2.47 -5.97
CA GLY A 121 2.99 -3.33 -5.66
C GLY A 121 2.61 -4.67 -5.07
N ASP A 122 3.53 -5.26 -4.32
CA ASP A 122 3.43 -6.61 -3.77
C ASP A 122 3.33 -6.66 -2.23
N SER A 123 3.26 -5.49 -1.57
CA SER A 123 2.77 -5.42 -0.19
C SER A 123 1.31 -5.82 -0.15
N ARG A 124 0.90 -6.53 0.89
CA ARG A 124 -0.35 -7.28 0.90
C ARG A 124 -1.31 -6.86 1.99
N GLY A 125 -2.59 -7.06 1.72
CA GLY A 125 -3.66 -7.07 2.71
C GLY A 125 -4.20 -8.48 2.90
N TYR A 126 -4.39 -8.86 4.17
CA TYR A 126 -5.02 -10.11 4.56
C TYR A 126 -6.23 -9.84 5.44
N ARG A 127 -7.20 -10.74 5.38
CA ARG A 127 -8.34 -10.77 6.31
C ARG A 127 -8.37 -12.10 7.03
N TRP A 128 -8.41 -12.04 8.36
CA TRP A 128 -8.75 -13.17 9.21
C TRP A 128 -10.22 -13.09 9.60
N ARG A 129 -10.98 -14.11 9.25
CA ARG A 129 -12.41 -14.25 9.57
C ARG A 129 -12.74 -15.69 9.89
N ALA A 130 -13.38 -15.93 11.03
CA ALA A 130 -13.89 -17.25 11.43
C ALA A 130 -12.83 -18.38 11.31
N GLY A 131 -11.60 -18.11 11.74
CA GLY A 131 -10.50 -19.09 11.70
C GLY A 131 -9.77 -19.20 10.37
N THR A 132 -10.13 -18.41 9.36
CA THR A 132 -9.53 -18.46 8.03
C THR A 132 -8.79 -17.17 7.70
N LEU A 133 -7.51 -17.27 7.34
CA LEU A 133 -6.71 -16.19 6.80
C LEU A 133 -6.80 -16.19 5.27
N ALA A 134 -7.21 -15.08 4.69
CA ALA A 134 -7.29 -14.91 3.24
C ALA A 134 -6.52 -13.66 2.80
N GLN A 135 -5.67 -13.78 1.78
CA GLN A 135 -5.10 -12.63 1.09
C GLN A 135 -6.21 -11.94 0.28
N ILE A 136 -6.37 -10.63 0.45
CA ILE A 136 -7.41 -9.82 -0.20
C ILE A 136 -6.86 -8.80 -1.19
N THR A 137 -5.55 -8.80 -1.40
CA THR A 137 -4.86 -8.07 -2.48
C THR A 137 -4.26 -9.06 -3.48
N ARG A 138 -4.02 -8.60 -4.70
CA ARG A 138 -3.31 -9.36 -5.73
C ARG A 138 -1.99 -8.67 -6.04
N ASP A 139 -0.88 -9.36 -5.91
CA ASP A 139 0.44 -8.78 -6.08
C ASP A 139 0.64 -8.22 -7.49
N HIS A 140 1.18 -7.01 -7.59
CA HIS A 140 1.72 -6.48 -8.84
C HIS A 140 3.19 -6.91 -8.95
N SER A 141 3.41 -8.16 -9.32
CA SER A 141 4.72 -8.78 -9.44
C SER A 141 4.81 -9.64 -10.71
N LEU A 142 6.01 -9.77 -11.24
CA LEU A 142 6.25 -10.61 -12.41
C LEU A 142 5.77 -12.06 -12.17
N LEU A 143 6.01 -12.61 -10.98
CA LEU A 143 5.55 -13.96 -10.64
C LEU A 143 4.04 -14.09 -10.69
N GLN A 144 3.32 -13.11 -10.13
CA GLN A 144 1.86 -13.14 -10.16
C GLN A 144 1.32 -13.04 -11.59
N GLU A 145 1.92 -12.19 -12.42
CA GLU A 145 1.55 -12.08 -13.84
C GLU A 145 1.81 -13.39 -14.59
N GLN A 146 2.90 -14.11 -14.29
CA GLN A 146 3.20 -15.41 -14.88
C GLN A 146 2.22 -16.50 -14.43
N ILE A 147 1.81 -16.50 -13.15
CA ILE A 147 0.77 -17.41 -12.64
C ILE A 147 -0.55 -17.14 -13.35
N ASP A 148 -0.94 -15.88 -13.49
CA ASP A 148 -2.20 -15.46 -14.13
C ASP A 148 -2.26 -15.83 -15.62
N ALA A 149 -1.12 -15.75 -16.29
CA ALA A 149 -0.97 -16.17 -17.68
C ALA A 149 -0.88 -17.71 -17.85
N GLY A 150 -0.86 -18.47 -16.75
CA GLY A 150 -0.72 -19.93 -16.78
C GLY A 150 0.68 -20.41 -17.18
N LEU A 151 1.68 -19.54 -17.12
CA LEU A 151 3.07 -19.88 -17.48
C LEU A 151 3.79 -20.66 -16.38
N ILE A 152 3.44 -20.44 -15.13
CA ILE A 152 3.94 -21.16 -13.96
C ILE A 152 2.81 -21.45 -12.98
N THR A 153 2.98 -22.46 -12.13
CA THR A 153 2.07 -22.73 -11.02
C THR A 153 2.49 -21.93 -9.76
N PRO A 154 1.58 -21.74 -8.78
CA PRO A 154 1.96 -21.13 -7.48
C PRO A 154 3.10 -21.88 -6.78
N GLU A 155 3.15 -23.21 -6.88
CA GLU A 155 4.20 -24.04 -6.31
C GLU A 155 5.56 -23.76 -7.00
N GLN A 156 5.58 -23.62 -8.33
CA GLN A 156 6.78 -23.27 -9.09
C GLN A 156 7.26 -21.84 -8.76
N ALA A 157 6.34 -20.89 -8.56
CA ALA A 157 6.65 -19.54 -8.16
C ALA A 157 7.40 -19.49 -6.82
N ALA A 158 7.09 -20.39 -5.88
CA ALA A 158 7.75 -20.44 -4.58
C ALA A 158 9.26 -20.70 -4.67
N PHE A 159 9.74 -21.31 -5.74
CA PHE A 159 11.16 -21.62 -5.98
C PHE A 159 11.82 -20.70 -7.02
N SER A 160 11.11 -19.69 -7.53
CA SER A 160 11.65 -18.78 -8.54
C SER A 160 12.70 -17.84 -7.95
N ALA A 161 13.74 -17.53 -8.74
CA ALA A 161 14.74 -16.52 -8.42
C ALA A 161 14.18 -15.09 -8.49
N ASN A 162 13.04 -14.88 -9.16
CA ASN A 162 12.46 -13.57 -9.46
C ASN A 162 11.39 -13.14 -8.44
N LYS A 163 11.48 -13.61 -7.20
CA LYS A 163 10.47 -13.38 -6.15
C LYS A 163 10.21 -11.90 -5.83
N ASN A 164 11.18 -11.04 -6.09
CA ASN A 164 11.14 -9.64 -5.66
C ASN A 164 11.00 -8.67 -6.84
N LEU A 165 10.54 -9.12 -8.01
CA LEU A 165 10.32 -8.24 -9.16
C LEU A 165 8.91 -7.66 -9.13
N VAL A 166 8.81 -6.46 -8.59
CA VAL A 166 7.59 -5.65 -8.56
C VAL A 166 7.35 -5.03 -9.94
N THR A 167 6.13 -5.11 -10.46
CA THR A 167 5.75 -4.57 -11.78
C THR A 167 5.05 -3.22 -11.71
N ARG A 168 4.63 -2.78 -10.52
CA ARG A 168 4.06 -1.45 -10.28
C ARG A 168 4.56 -0.90 -8.95
N ALA A 169 4.97 0.37 -8.96
CA ALA A 169 5.40 1.07 -7.76
C ALA A 169 5.01 2.55 -7.83
N VAL A 170 4.81 3.17 -6.67
CA VAL A 170 4.56 4.60 -6.53
C VAL A 170 5.89 5.35 -6.65
N GLY A 171 5.93 6.40 -7.47
CA GLY A 171 7.08 7.30 -7.61
C GLY A 171 8.09 6.92 -8.69
N VAL A 172 7.94 5.77 -9.36
CA VAL A 172 8.86 5.30 -10.41
C VAL A 172 8.51 5.90 -11.78
N GLU A 173 7.23 6.02 -12.05
CA GLU A 173 6.72 6.62 -13.30
C GLU A 173 5.90 7.88 -12.99
N ASP A 174 5.65 8.71 -13.98
CA ASP A 174 4.90 9.96 -13.84
C ASP A 174 3.42 9.75 -13.48
N THR A 175 2.88 8.58 -13.76
CA THR A 175 1.53 8.15 -13.41
C THR A 175 1.53 6.79 -12.72
N VAL A 176 0.53 6.55 -11.87
CA VAL A 176 0.33 5.27 -11.19
C VAL A 176 -1.15 4.92 -11.15
N LEU A 177 -1.47 3.66 -11.32
CA LEU A 177 -2.85 3.16 -11.18
C LEU A 177 -3.00 2.45 -9.84
N LEU A 178 -3.83 3.02 -8.96
CA LEU A 178 -4.25 2.40 -7.71
C LEU A 178 -5.30 1.32 -8.00
N GLU A 179 -5.03 0.08 -7.62
CA GLU A 179 -6.05 -0.97 -7.63
C GLU A 179 -6.85 -0.92 -6.34
N THR A 180 -8.18 -0.83 -6.44
CA THR A 180 -9.06 -0.71 -5.27
C THR A 180 -10.15 -1.76 -5.26
N HIS A 181 -10.44 -2.27 -4.06
CA HIS A 181 -11.54 -3.22 -3.80
C HIS A 181 -12.34 -2.78 -2.58
N LEU A 182 -13.64 -3.08 -2.60
CA LEU A 182 -14.54 -2.87 -1.47
C LEU A 182 -14.84 -4.22 -0.83
N HIS A 183 -14.64 -4.30 0.48
CA HIS A 183 -14.92 -5.49 1.28
C HIS A 183 -15.93 -5.17 2.36
N GLU A 184 -16.88 -6.06 2.60
CA GLU A 184 -17.73 -6.02 3.79
C GLU A 184 -16.92 -6.40 5.02
N VAL A 185 -17.05 -5.62 6.09
CA VAL A 185 -16.42 -5.85 7.40
C VAL A 185 -17.44 -6.42 8.36
N GLN A 186 -17.07 -7.49 9.06
CA GLN A 186 -17.89 -8.15 10.06
C GLN A 186 -17.25 -8.01 11.45
N PRO A 187 -18.06 -7.99 12.53
CA PRO A 187 -17.51 -8.04 13.88
C PRO A 187 -16.59 -9.25 14.08
N GLY A 188 -15.41 -9.03 14.66
CA GLY A 188 -14.41 -10.07 14.90
C GLY A 188 -13.44 -10.29 13.72
N ASP A 189 -13.60 -9.59 12.60
CA ASP A 189 -12.59 -9.57 11.56
C ASP A 189 -11.27 -8.94 12.06
N VAL A 190 -10.15 -9.50 11.63
CA VAL A 190 -8.84 -8.90 11.77
C VAL A 190 -8.24 -8.70 10.39
N TYR A 191 -7.71 -7.52 10.14
CA TYR A 191 -7.00 -7.17 8.90
C TYR A 191 -5.53 -6.97 9.19
N LEU A 192 -4.67 -7.54 8.36
CA LEU A 192 -3.21 -7.40 8.40
C LEU A 192 -2.73 -6.77 7.10
N LEU A 193 -1.96 -5.70 7.20
CA LEU A 193 -1.20 -5.11 6.09
C LEU A 193 0.29 -5.41 6.31
N CYS A 194 0.99 -5.94 5.31
CA CYS A 194 2.42 -6.28 5.39
C CYS A 194 3.10 -6.31 4.02
#